data_940d28a636ca53287c0fb6abd79ea1b5
#
_entry.id   940d28a636ca53287c0fb6abd79ea1b5
#
_cell.length_a   1.000
_cell.length_b   1.000
_cell.length_c   1.000
_cell.angle_alpha   90.00
_cell.angle_beta   90.00
_cell.angle_gamma   90.00
#
_symmetry.space_group_name_H-M   'P 1'
#
loop_
_entity.id
_entity.type
_entity.pdbx_description
1 polymer ?
#
loop_
_entity_poly.entity_id
_entity_poly.type
_entity_poly.pdbx_seq_one_letter_code
_entity_poly.pdbx_strand_id
1 'polypeptide(L)'
;NDWFIQTTEDGYLDGTIVSMIIGLKSKMILSNIFLEFTENGSHEVPNLDKAHIMVELGRLGDEGHYISRSQARRIVLGLEKFKYIYLDFSGVSTVGQGFVDEVFRVFQSKYPKIKIDYTNANDDVKFMIERSLPSEP
;
A
#
# COMPACT_ATOMS: atom_id res chain seq x y z
N ASN A 1 -32.66 -5.81 12.60
CA ASN A 1 -31.47 -5.33 11.84
C ASN A 1 -30.66 -6.54 11.44
N ASP A 2 -31.10 -7.19 10.39
CA ASP A 2 -30.50 -8.45 9.96
C ASP A 2 -29.33 -8.14 9.05
N TRP A 3 -28.15 -8.38 9.56
CA TRP A 3 -26.94 -8.43 8.79
C TRP A 3 -26.82 -9.83 8.20
N PHE A 4 -26.94 -9.95 6.89
CA PHE A 4 -26.68 -11.22 6.25
C PHE A 4 -25.18 -11.39 6.07
N ILE A 5 -24.55 -12.06 7.04
CA ILE A 5 -23.26 -12.69 6.81
C ILE A 5 -23.59 -14.07 6.27
N GLN A 6 -23.45 -14.27 4.97
CA GLN A 6 -23.53 -15.59 4.39
C GLN A 6 -22.19 -16.29 4.63
N THR A 7 -22.11 -17.01 5.75
CA THR A 7 -21.05 -17.99 5.94
C THR A 7 -21.48 -19.27 5.26
N THR A 8 -20.80 -19.65 4.21
CA THR A 8 -20.94 -21.01 3.67
C THR A 8 -20.23 -21.95 4.62
N GLU A 9 -20.87 -23.07 4.98
CA GLU A 9 -20.36 -24.07 5.92
C GLU A 9 -19.03 -24.71 5.50
N ASP A 10 -18.57 -24.49 4.26
CA ASP A 10 -17.33 -25.05 3.70
C ASP A 10 -16.10 -24.15 3.77
N GLY A 11 -16.13 -23.07 4.51
CA GLY A 11 -14.94 -22.32 4.97
C GLY A 11 -14.01 -21.73 3.87
N TYR A 12 -14.25 -21.93 2.60
CA TYR A 12 -13.45 -21.39 1.50
C TYR A 12 -14.34 -20.64 0.51
N LEU A 13 -14.17 -19.33 0.46
CA LEU A 13 -14.76 -18.48 -0.57
C LEU A 13 -13.65 -18.13 -1.57
N ASP A 14 -13.81 -18.59 -2.81
CA ASP A 14 -13.00 -18.09 -3.92
C ASP A 14 -13.41 -16.66 -4.22
N GLY A 15 -12.53 -15.71 -3.95
CA GLY A 15 -12.79 -14.32 -4.26
C GLY A 15 -12.30 -13.34 -3.19
N THR A 16 -12.62 -12.07 -3.36
CA THR A 16 -12.33 -10.99 -2.43
C THR A 16 -13.60 -10.58 -1.70
N ILE A 17 -13.59 -10.61 -0.37
CA ILE A 17 -14.68 -10.09 0.45
C ILE A 17 -14.23 -8.72 0.98
N VAL A 18 -15.03 -7.69 0.69
CA VAL A 18 -14.87 -6.36 1.26
C VAL A 18 -16.01 -6.14 2.24
N SER A 19 -15.68 -5.97 3.52
CA SER A 19 -16.64 -5.64 4.57
C SER A 19 -16.46 -4.19 5.02
N MET A 20 -17.56 -3.45 5.10
CA MET A 20 -17.56 -2.06 5.54
C MET A 20 -18.63 -1.85 6.59
N ILE A 21 -18.25 -1.37 7.77
CA ILE A 21 -19.17 -1.03 8.85
C ILE A 21 -19.26 0.49 8.95
N ILE A 22 -20.46 1.03 8.71
CA ILE A 22 -20.72 2.46 8.78
C ILE A 22 -21.76 2.71 9.87
N GLY A 23 -21.41 3.55 10.86
CA GLY A 23 -22.35 3.93 11.91
C GLY A 23 -23.47 4.82 11.38
N LEU A 24 -24.73 4.43 11.59
CA LEU A 24 -25.92 5.16 11.12
C LEU A 24 -26.07 6.58 11.71
N LYS A 25 -25.40 6.87 12.81
CA LYS A 25 -25.39 8.20 13.46
C LYS A 25 -24.09 8.97 13.24
N SER A 26 -23.28 8.55 12.27
CA SER A 26 -22.04 9.23 11.94
C SER A 26 -22.36 10.63 11.44
N LYS A 27 -21.70 11.65 12.02
CA LYS A 27 -21.71 13.01 11.52
C LYS A 27 -20.72 13.23 10.37
N MET A 28 -20.02 12.18 9.97
CA MET A 28 -19.08 12.22 8.85
C MET A 28 -19.86 12.30 7.54
N ILE A 29 -19.60 13.33 6.79
CA ILE A 29 -20.17 13.53 5.46
C ILE A 29 -19.20 12.90 4.48
N LEU A 30 -19.68 11.97 3.67
CA LEU A 30 -18.86 11.19 2.73
C LEU A 30 -18.02 12.08 1.79
N SER A 31 -18.60 13.21 1.35
CA SER A 31 -17.89 14.19 0.53
C SER A 31 -16.68 14.81 1.25
N ASN A 32 -16.74 15.01 2.55
CA ASN A 32 -15.62 15.56 3.32
C ASN A 32 -14.49 14.54 3.44
N ILE A 33 -14.83 13.26 3.57
CA ILE A 33 -13.84 12.19 3.58
C ILE A 33 -13.14 12.14 2.22
N PHE A 34 -13.88 12.20 1.12
CA PHE A 34 -13.28 12.24 -0.20
C PHE A 34 -12.39 13.46 -0.42
N LEU A 35 -12.80 14.64 0.09
CA LEU A 35 -12.00 15.87 0.01
C LEU A 35 -10.69 15.79 0.82
N GLU A 36 -10.69 15.09 1.94
CA GLU A 36 -9.48 14.90 2.76
C GLU A 36 -8.42 14.06 2.03
N PHE A 37 -8.85 13.15 1.13
CA PHE A 37 -7.97 12.27 0.37
C PHE A 37 -7.79 12.68 -1.10
N THR A 38 -8.29 13.86 -1.50
CA THR A 38 -8.12 14.43 -2.85
C THR A 38 -7.39 15.76 -2.80
N GLU A 39 -6.35 15.93 -3.61
CA GLU A 39 -5.49 17.13 -3.58
C GLU A 39 -6.11 18.39 -4.19
N ASN A 40 -7.21 18.33 -4.87
CA ASN A 40 -7.82 19.51 -5.51
C ASN A 40 -9.32 19.57 -5.27
N GLY A 41 -9.71 20.39 -4.30
CA GLY A 41 -11.10 20.68 -3.95
C GLY A 41 -11.89 21.44 -5.03
N SER A 42 -11.89 20.96 -6.27
CA SER A 42 -12.85 21.42 -7.26
C SER A 42 -14.16 20.66 -7.09
N HIS A 43 -15.23 21.38 -6.89
CA HIS A 43 -16.56 20.89 -6.55
C HIS A 43 -17.30 20.10 -7.66
N GLU A 44 -16.64 19.81 -8.77
CA GLU A 44 -17.23 19.07 -9.89
C GLU A 44 -16.63 17.67 -9.95
N VAL A 45 -17.37 16.71 -9.41
CA VAL A 45 -17.05 15.26 -9.36
C VAL A 45 -15.73 15.00 -8.63
N PRO A 46 -15.72 14.35 -7.46
CA PRO A 46 -14.47 14.02 -6.80
C PRO A 46 -13.66 13.15 -7.76
N ASN A 47 -12.68 13.74 -8.40
CA ASN A 47 -11.63 12.98 -9.02
C ASN A 47 -10.91 12.30 -7.86
N LEU A 48 -11.14 11.00 -7.69
CA LEU A 48 -10.45 10.17 -6.72
C LEU A 48 -8.99 10.03 -7.19
N ASP A 49 -8.29 11.15 -7.24
CA ASP A 49 -6.84 11.15 -7.34
C ASP A 49 -6.34 10.48 -6.07
N LYS A 50 -6.01 9.23 -6.21
CA LYS A 50 -5.47 8.36 -5.15
C LYS A 50 -4.12 8.93 -4.76
N ALA A 51 -4.13 9.96 -3.88
CA ALA A 51 -2.90 10.65 -3.53
C ALA A 51 -1.98 9.76 -2.71
N HIS A 52 -2.53 9.00 -1.76
CA HIS A 52 -1.75 8.25 -0.79
C HIS A 52 -2.20 6.80 -0.68
N ILE A 53 -1.24 5.90 -0.54
CA ILE A 53 -1.50 4.49 -0.21
C ILE A 53 -0.48 4.00 0.80
N MET A 54 -0.94 3.22 1.78
CA MET A 54 -0.10 2.43 2.67
C MET A 54 -0.20 0.96 2.30
N VAL A 55 0.93 0.31 2.13
CA VAL A 55 1.02 -1.12 1.80
C VAL A 55 1.66 -1.84 2.99
N GLU A 56 0.86 -2.62 3.70
CA GLU A 56 1.31 -3.41 4.86
C GLU A 56 1.94 -4.73 4.37
N LEU A 57 3.26 -4.75 4.23
CA LEU A 57 3.98 -5.90 3.67
C LEU A 57 3.85 -7.15 4.54
N GLY A 58 3.88 -7.02 5.86
CA GLY A 58 3.75 -8.15 6.78
C GLY A 58 2.43 -8.94 6.66
N ARG A 59 1.41 -8.37 6.00
CA ARG A 59 0.11 -9.02 5.78
C ARG A 59 -0.04 -9.68 4.42
N LEU A 60 0.92 -9.50 3.51
CA LEU A 60 0.81 -9.98 2.14
C LEU A 60 1.24 -11.45 1.94
N GLY A 61 1.48 -12.19 3.01
CA GLY A 61 1.53 -13.66 2.97
C GLY A 61 2.86 -14.31 2.59
N ASP A 62 3.94 -13.56 2.46
CA ASP A 62 5.26 -14.13 2.13
C ASP A 62 6.12 -14.40 3.40
N GLU A 63 5.51 -14.77 4.52
CA GLU A 63 6.14 -15.09 5.81
C GLU A 63 7.20 -14.05 6.27
N GLY A 64 7.03 -12.80 5.87
CA GLY A 64 7.95 -11.70 6.20
C GLY A 64 9.28 -11.71 5.45
N HIS A 65 9.39 -12.48 4.36
CA HIS A 65 10.60 -12.58 3.54
C HIS A 65 10.35 -12.04 2.13
N TYR A 66 10.93 -10.89 1.81
CA TYR A 66 10.83 -10.26 0.51
C TYR A 66 12.18 -10.21 -0.19
N ILE A 67 12.51 -11.24 -0.95
CA ILE A 67 13.86 -11.45 -1.49
C ILE A 67 13.95 -11.09 -2.97
N SER A 68 12.91 -11.39 -3.76
CA SER A 68 13.00 -11.38 -5.22
C SER A 68 12.40 -10.14 -5.88
N ARG A 69 12.90 -9.83 -7.08
CA ARG A 69 12.31 -8.80 -7.95
C ARG A 69 10.87 -9.11 -8.34
N SER A 70 10.53 -10.39 -8.50
CA SER A 70 9.16 -10.79 -8.86
C SER A 70 8.16 -10.48 -7.75
N GLN A 71 8.56 -10.63 -6.48
CA GLN A 71 7.73 -10.22 -5.34
C GLN A 71 7.54 -8.70 -5.35
N ALA A 72 8.62 -7.93 -5.55
CA ALA A 72 8.57 -6.49 -5.64
C ALA A 72 7.61 -6.02 -6.75
N ARG A 73 7.73 -6.59 -7.96
CA ARG A 73 6.85 -6.24 -9.09
C ARG A 73 5.38 -6.49 -8.81
N ARG A 74 5.04 -7.58 -8.11
CA ARG A 74 3.65 -7.85 -7.72
C ARG A 74 3.13 -6.79 -6.76
N ILE A 75 3.96 -6.33 -5.82
CA ILE A 75 3.58 -5.31 -4.84
C ILE A 75 3.39 -3.95 -5.51
N VAL A 76 4.33 -3.51 -6.35
CA VAL A 76 4.23 -2.19 -6.98
C VAL A 76 3.27 -2.14 -8.17
N LEU A 77 2.72 -3.27 -8.58
CA LEU A 77 1.74 -3.33 -9.68
C LEU A 77 0.47 -2.56 -9.30
N GLY A 78 0.15 -1.55 -10.08
CA GLY A 78 -1.01 -0.67 -9.84
C GLY A 78 -0.74 0.49 -8.87
N LEU A 79 0.45 0.56 -8.25
CA LEU A 79 0.83 1.68 -7.39
C LEU A 79 1.23 2.94 -8.17
N GLU A 80 1.45 2.83 -9.48
CA GLU A 80 1.73 3.97 -10.36
C GLU A 80 0.59 5.01 -10.44
N LYS A 81 -0.57 4.67 -9.89
CA LYS A 81 -1.75 5.54 -9.80
C LYS A 81 -1.73 6.48 -8.59
N PHE A 82 -0.80 6.26 -7.66
CA PHE A 82 -0.69 7.04 -6.43
C PHE A 82 0.47 8.03 -6.54
N LYS A 83 0.39 9.12 -5.80
CA LYS A 83 1.47 10.12 -5.71
C LYS A 83 2.45 9.80 -4.58
N TYR A 84 1.91 9.25 -3.47
CA TYR A 84 2.66 8.90 -2.27
C TYR A 84 2.40 7.45 -1.91
N ILE A 85 3.46 6.68 -1.81
CA ILE A 85 3.42 5.26 -1.44
C ILE A 85 4.17 5.10 -0.14
N TYR A 86 3.52 4.54 0.87
CA TYR A 86 4.13 4.20 2.15
C TYR A 86 4.19 2.68 2.29
N LEU A 87 5.38 2.14 2.46
CA LEU A 87 5.59 0.71 2.67
C LEU A 87 5.78 0.44 4.15
N ASP A 88 4.85 -0.27 4.75
CA ASP A 88 4.94 -0.69 6.15
C ASP A 88 5.63 -2.05 6.23
N PHE A 89 6.81 -2.07 6.83
CA PHE A 89 7.63 -3.27 7.04
C PHE A 89 7.35 -3.95 8.39
N SER A 90 6.26 -3.63 9.08
CA SER A 90 5.85 -4.37 10.29
C SER A 90 5.71 -5.87 9.97
N GLY A 91 6.41 -6.72 10.75
CA GLY A 91 6.39 -8.17 10.52
C GLY A 91 7.26 -8.67 9.37
N VAL A 92 8.00 -7.79 8.69
CA VAL A 92 9.00 -8.18 7.69
C VAL A 92 10.34 -8.37 8.38
N SER A 93 10.87 -9.59 8.32
CA SER A 93 12.14 -9.95 8.97
C SER A 93 13.35 -9.62 8.10
N THR A 94 13.25 -9.80 6.79
CA THR A 94 14.36 -9.56 5.87
C THR A 94 13.89 -9.18 4.47
N VAL A 95 14.72 -8.44 3.76
CA VAL A 95 14.55 -8.09 2.35
C VAL A 95 15.80 -8.40 1.56
N GLY A 96 15.64 -8.85 0.32
CA GLY A 96 16.76 -9.08 -0.58
C GLY A 96 17.08 -7.85 -1.44
N GLN A 97 18.32 -7.78 -1.91
CA GLN A 97 18.78 -6.72 -2.80
C GLN A 97 17.88 -6.58 -4.04
N GLY A 98 17.43 -7.72 -4.62
CA GLY A 98 16.57 -7.68 -5.80
C GLY A 98 15.21 -7.05 -5.55
N PHE A 99 14.65 -7.26 -4.37
CA PHE A 99 13.38 -6.64 -3.95
C PHE A 99 13.55 -5.12 -3.79
N VAL A 100 14.53 -4.71 -3.00
CA VAL A 100 14.77 -3.28 -2.67
C VAL A 100 15.12 -2.49 -3.93
N ASP A 101 16.01 -3.04 -4.77
CA ASP A 101 16.39 -2.45 -6.05
C ASP A 101 15.19 -2.23 -6.99
N GLU A 102 14.31 -3.19 -7.09
CA GLU A 102 13.11 -3.08 -7.94
C GLU A 102 12.13 -2.01 -7.43
N VAL A 103 11.92 -1.90 -6.10
CA VAL A 103 11.01 -0.93 -5.51
C VAL A 103 11.61 0.47 -5.51
N PHE A 104 12.77 0.64 -4.90
CA PHE A 104 13.30 1.97 -4.60
C PHE A 104 14.17 2.58 -5.72
N ARG A 105 14.68 1.77 -6.63
CA ARG A 105 15.46 2.26 -7.77
C ARG A 105 14.69 2.12 -9.09
N VAL A 106 14.28 0.91 -9.47
CA VAL A 106 13.68 0.67 -10.79
C VAL A 106 12.32 1.34 -10.92
N PHE A 107 11.41 1.09 -9.97
CA PHE A 107 10.08 1.70 -9.97
C PHE A 107 10.17 3.21 -9.82
N GLN A 108 11.00 3.72 -8.90
CA GLN A 108 11.20 5.16 -8.71
C GLN A 108 11.76 5.86 -9.95
N SER A 109 12.70 5.23 -10.66
CA SER A 109 13.24 5.76 -11.91
C SER A 109 12.20 5.80 -13.04
N LYS A 110 11.30 4.82 -13.06
CA LYS A 110 10.21 4.78 -14.03
C LYS A 110 9.12 5.81 -13.74
N TYR A 111 8.89 6.10 -12.45
CA TYR A 111 7.85 7.03 -11.99
C TYR A 111 8.43 8.10 -11.04
N PRO A 112 9.25 9.03 -11.55
CA PRO A 112 9.99 9.98 -10.71
C PRO A 112 9.12 10.99 -9.96
N LYS A 113 7.86 11.13 -10.34
CA LYS A 113 6.89 12.00 -9.64
C LYS A 113 6.25 11.33 -8.42
N ILE A 114 6.36 10.02 -8.29
CA ILE A 114 5.82 9.26 -7.17
C ILE A 114 6.84 9.29 -6.05
N LYS A 115 6.39 9.60 -4.84
CA LYS A 115 7.23 9.53 -3.64
C LYS A 115 6.99 8.21 -2.94
N ILE A 116 8.07 7.47 -2.69
CA ILE A 116 8.04 6.23 -1.91
C ILE A 116 8.75 6.49 -0.60
N ASP A 117 8.07 6.15 0.47
CA ASP A 117 8.61 6.19 1.83
C ASP A 117 8.34 4.86 2.53
N TYR A 118 8.97 4.62 3.68
CA TYR A 118 8.81 3.39 4.43
C TYR A 118 8.76 3.63 5.92
N THR A 119 8.12 2.71 6.62
CA THR A 119 8.00 2.75 8.09
C THR A 119 8.17 1.36 8.69
N ASN A 120 8.43 1.31 10.00
CA ASN A 120 8.55 0.09 10.79
C ASN A 120 9.57 -0.93 10.26
N ALA A 121 10.58 -0.48 9.53
CA ALA A 121 11.67 -1.32 9.07
C ALA A 121 12.63 -1.60 10.24
N ASN A 122 13.03 -2.87 10.40
CA ASN A 122 14.13 -3.24 11.31
C ASN A 122 15.48 -2.79 10.72
N ASP A 123 16.55 -2.95 11.49
CA ASP A 123 17.88 -2.43 11.11
C ASP A 123 18.41 -3.12 9.85
N ASP A 124 18.17 -4.41 9.66
CA ASP A 124 18.58 -5.15 8.46
C ASP A 124 17.85 -4.65 7.21
N VAL A 125 16.54 -4.44 7.32
CA VAL A 125 15.72 -3.91 6.23
C VAL A 125 16.14 -2.47 5.89
N LYS A 126 16.36 -1.62 6.89
CA LYS A 126 16.85 -0.24 6.68
C LYS A 126 18.19 -0.23 5.96
N PHE A 127 19.14 -1.03 6.42
CA PHE A 127 20.46 -1.14 5.79
C PHE A 127 20.35 -1.52 4.32
N MET A 128 19.49 -2.49 3.99
CA MET A 128 19.30 -2.91 2.60
C MET A 128 18.65 -1.82 1.74
N ILE A 129 17.69 -1.06 2.30
CA ILE A 129 17.05 0.06 1.59
C ILE A 129 18.08 1.18 1.34
N GLU A 130 18.77 1.64 2.36
CA GLU A 130 19.75 2.72 2.28
C GLU A 130 20.86 2.43 1.28
N ARG A 131 21.31 1.17 1.21
CA ARG A 131 22.31 0.73 0.25
C ARG A 131 21.81 0.80 -1.21
N SER A 132 20.51 0.74 -1.43
CA SER A 132 19.90 0.76 -2.78
C SER A 132 19.47 2.14 -3.24
N LEU A 133 19.39 3.08 -2.31
CA LEU A 133 19.13 4.47 -2.64
C LEU A 133 20.38 5.08 -3.32
N PRO A 134 20.20 5.91 -4.36
CA PRO A 134 21.33 6.65 -4.90
C PRO A 134 21.92 7.53 -3.80
N SER A 135 23.24 7.42 -3.59
CA SER A 135 23.96 8.33 -2.69
C SER A 135 23.67 9.75 -3.15
N GLU A 136 23.09 10.57 -2.30
CA GLU A 136 22.99 11.99 -2.59
C GLU A 136 24.42 12.54 -2.79
N PRO A 137 24.64 13.33 -3.84
CA PRO A 137 25.94 13.92 -4.10
C PRO A 137 26.38 14.93 -3.03
#